data_da4334f794eeabd492d1a9bfdd26e2b9
#
_entry.id   da4334f794eeabd492d1a9bfdd26e2b9
#
_cell.length_a   1.000
_cell.length_b   1.000
_cell.length_c   1.000
_cell.angle_alpha   90.00
_cell.angle_beta   90.00
_cell.angle_gamma   90.00
#
_symmetry.space_group_name_H-M   'P 1'
#
loop_
_entity.id
_entity.type
_entity.pdbx_description
1 polymer ?
#
loop_
_entity_poly.entity_id
_entity_poly.type
_entity_poly.pdbx_seq_one_letter_code
_entity_poly.pdbx_strand_id
1 'polypeptide(L)'
;ETALNKEDNIEFFRSMKISFYAIDEAHCISEWGHDFRPEYRNIRPTISKIGSAPVIALTATATDKVRTDIKKSLGITDAREFRSSFNRPNLYYEVRQKTKDIDRQIIKFIKHNAGKSGIVYCISRKKVEELAAVLQANEIKAAPYHAGLDSATRSQTQDDFLMERIDVIVATIAFGMGIDKPDVRFVIHYDIPKSLEGYYQETCLLYTSPSPRDKRQS
;
A
#
# COMPACT_ATOMS: atom_id res chain seq x y z
N GLU A 1 8.44 -3.65 -15.45
CA GLU A 1 7.60 -3.84 -16.68
C GLU A 1 8.42 -3.62 -17.96
N THR A 2 9.09 -2.52 -18.10
CA THR A 2 9.98 -2.21 -19.25
C THR A 2 11.14 -3.21 -19.37
N ALA A 3 11.59 -3.81 -18.27
CA ALA A 3 12.66 -4.78 -18.25
C ALA A 3 12.25 -6.15 -18.82
N LEU A 4 11.00 -6.59 -18.62
CA LEU A 4 10.51 -7.90 -19.09
C LEU A 4 10.29 -7.95 -20.60
N ASN A 5 10.11 -6.81 -21.27
CA ASN A 5 9.86 -6.76 -22.72
C ASN A 5 11.13 -6.68 -23.56
N LYS A 6 12.32 -6.65 -22.96
CA LYS A 6 13.59 -6.73 -23.68
C LYS A 6 13.86 -8.18 -24.08
N GLU A 7 14.26 -8.41 -25.32
CA GLU A 7 14.46 -9.73 -25.88
C GLU A 7 15.47 -10.56 -25.08
N ASP A 8 16.57 -9.96 -24.65
CA ASP A 8 17.59 -10.56 -23.79
C ASP A 8 17.02 -11.12 -22.47
N ASN A 9 16.06 -10.41 -21.88
CA ASN A 9 15.42 -10.85 -20.64
C ASN A 9 14.44 -12.01 -20.88
N ILE A 10 13.76 -12.01 -22.00
CA ILE A 10 12.88 -13.14 -22.40
C ILE A 10 13.71 -14.41 -22.60
N GLU A 11 14.86 -14.32 -23.27
CA GLU A 11 15.76 -15.46 -23.45
C GLU A 11 16.33 -15.94 -22.12
N PHE A 12 16.74 -15.03 -21.25
CA PHE A 12 17.18 -15.36 -19.90
C PHE A 12 16.12 -16.16 -19.13
N PHE A 13 14.87 -15.67 -19.11
CA PHE A 13 13.79 -16.38 -18.42
C PHE A 13 13.42 -17.72 -19.08
N ARG A 14 13.55 -17.85 -20.40
CA ARG A 14 13.38 -19.13 -21.11
C ARG A 14 14.39 -20.18 -20.69
N SER A 15 15.61 -19.77 -20.35
CA SER A 15 16.65 -20.69 -19.89
C SER A 15 16.41 -21.19 -18.46
N MET A 16 15.48 -20.58 -17.72
CA MET A 16 15.18 -20.93 -16.33
C MET A 16 13.99 -21.88 -16.21
N LYS A 17 14.00 -22.73 -15.20
CA LYS A 17 12.83 -23.52 -14.83
C LYS A 17 11.88 -22.67 -13.99
N ILE A 18 10.83 -22.16 -14.61
CA ILE A 18 9.82 -21.35 -13.94
C ILE A 18 8.76 -22.27 -13.32
N SER A 19 8.57 -22.18 -12.00
CA SER A 19 7.58 -22.95 -11.26
C SER A 19 6.18 -22.35 -11.37
N PHE A 20 6.07 -21.02 -11.35
CA PHE A 20 4.82 -20.27 -11.52
C PHE A 20 5.11 -18.79 -11.78
N TYR A 21 4.13 -18.07 -12.30
CA TYR A 21 4.13 -16.62 -12.43
C TYR A 21 3.24 -16.01 -11.36
N ALA A 22 3.76 -15.12 -10.52
CA ALA A 22 3.00 -14.33 -9.57
C ALA A 22 2.81 -12.91 -10.11
N ILE A 23 1.56 -12.49 -10.29
CA ILE A 23 1.19 -11.17 -10.78
C ILE A 23 0.57 -10.42 -9.61
N ASP A 24 1.34 -9.53 -9.03
CA ASP A 24 0.86 -8.65 -7.97
C ASP A 24 0.13 -7.44 -8.57
N GLU A 25 -0.74 -6.83 -7.76
CA GLU A 25 -1.61 -5.71 -8.17
C GLU A 25 -2.35 -5.99 -9.49
N ALA A 26 -2.86 -7.21 -9.64
CA ALA A 26 -3.48 -7.68 -10.88
C ALA A 26 -4.68 -6.82 -11.32
N HIS A 27 -5.28 -6.02 -10.42
CA HIS A 27 -6.34 -5.06 -10.76
C HIS A 27 -5.88 -3.99 -11.78
N CYS A 28 -4.55 -3.73 -11.86
CA CYS A 28 -3.99 -2.81 -12.84
C CYS A 28 -4.18 -3.23 -14.30
N ILE A 29 -4.53 -4.51 -14.56
CA ILE A 29 -4.81 -5.01 -15.91
C ILE A 29 -6.14 -4.52 -16.45
N SER A 30 -7.06 -4.13 -15.58
CA SER A 30 -8.45 -3.81 -15.88
C SER A 30 -8.67 -2.30 -16.00
N GLU A 31 -9.29 -1.86 -17.08
CA GLU A 31 -9.78 -0.46 -17.24
C GLU A 31 -10.85 -0.08 -16.21
N TRP A 32 -11.48 -1.06 -15.58
CA TRP A 32 -12.47 -0.87 -14.53
C TRP A 32 -11.83 -0.84 -13.14
N GLY A 33 -10.50 -1.06 -13.05
CA GLY A 33 -9.73 -0.92 -11.82
C GLY A 33 -9.42 0.55 -11.53
N HIS A 34 -9.15 0.84 -10.28
CA HIS A 34 -8.84 2.21 -9.83
C HIS A 34 -7.43 2.71 -10.25
N ASP A 35 -6.55 1.82 -10.67
CA ASP A 35 -5.16 2.09 -11.09
C ASP A 35 -4.83 1.30 -12.37
N PHE A 36 -5.55 1.60 -13.44
CA PHE A 36 -5.32 0.95 -14.72
C PHE A 36 -3.95 1.29 -15.29
N ARG A 37 -3.18 0.26 -15.65
CA ARG A 37 -1.86 0.38 -16.29
C ARG A 37 -1.84 -0.42 -17.57
N PRO A 38 -1.82 0.25 -18.73
CA PRO A 38 -1.85 -0.43 -20.05
C PRO A 38 -0.77 -1.50 -20.21
N GLU A 39 0.38 -1.30 -19.60
CA GLU A 39 1.53 -2.22 -19.64
C GLU A 39 1.21 -3.60 -19.05
N TYR A 40 0.29 -3.69 -18.08
CA TYR A 40 -0.15 -4.95 -17.50
C TYR A 40 -0.83 -5.87 -18.51
N ARG A 41 -1.39 -5.34 -19.61
CA ARG A 41 -1.95 -6.14 -20.69
C ARG A 41 -0.90 -6.89 -21.49
N ASN A 42 0.35 -6.48 -21.42
CA ASN A 42 1.47 -7.16 -22.06
C ASN A 42 1.96 -8.39 -21.27
N ILE A 43 1.50 -8.58 -20.03
CA ILE A 43 1.94 -9.69 -19.18
C ILE A 43 1.62 -11.05 -19.82
N ARG A 44 0.40 -11.25 -20.29
CA ARG A 44 0.02 -12.52 -20.92
C ARG A 44 0.81 -12.84 -22.20
N PRO A 45 0.95 -11.91 -23.17
CA PRO A 45 1.83 -12.09 -24.32
C PRO A 45 3.28 -12.40 -23.92
N THR A 46 3.81 -11.74 -22.89
CA THR A 46 5.18 -11.96 -22.39
C THR A 46 5.33 -13.35 -21.78
N ILE A 47 4.41 -13.80 -20.94
CA ILE A 47 4.38 -15.16 -20.39
C ILE A 47 4.36 -16.20 -21.53
N SER A 48 3.56 -15.97 -22.57
CA SER A 48 3.48 -16.89 -23.72
C SER A 48 4.79 -17.00 -24.51
N LYS A 49 5.61 -15.95 -24.50
CA LYS A 49 6.96 -15.96 -25.10
C LYS A 49 7.98 -16.69 -24.24
N ILE A 50 7.88 -16.59 -22.91
CA ILE A 50 8.83 -17.20 -21.98
C ILE A 50 8.58 -18.71 -21.87
N GLY A 51 7.35 -19.13 -21.58
CA GLY A 51 6.99 -20.54 -21.44
C GLY A 51 5.75 -20.74 -20.58
N SER A 52 5.18 -21.93 -20.63
CA SER A 52 3.97 -22.26 -19.86
C SER A 52 4.32 -22.61 -18.42
N ALA A 53 3.67 -21.94 -17.48
CA ALA A 53 3.69 -22.25 -16.05
C ALA A 53 2.38 -21.78 -15.40
N PRO A 54 2.01 -22.30 -14.22
CA PRO A 54 0.85 -21.82 -13.48
C PRO A 54 0.92 -20.30 -13.21
N VAL A 55 -0.23 -19.63 -13.24
CA VAL A 55 -0.33 -18.19 -12.99
C VAL A 55 -1.13 -17.96 -11.72
N ILE A 56 -0.60 -17.14 -10.82
CA ILE A 56 -1.25 -16.63 -9.61
C ILE A 56 -1.44 -15.13 -9.78
N ALA A 57 -2.68 -14.67 -9.72
CA ALA A 57 -3.01 -13.24 -9.73
C ALA A 57 -3.43 -12.80 -8.34
N LEU A 58 -2.78 -11.78 -7.82
CA LEU A 58 -3.00 -11.24 -6.48
C LEU A 58 -3.49 -9.79 -6.58
N THR A 59 -4.49 -9.44 -5.78
CA THR A 59 -4.96 -8.06 -5.64
C THR A 59 -5.71 -7.89 -4.32
N ALA A 60 -5.52 -6.75 -3.68
CA ALA A 60 -6.27 -6.39 -2.48
C ALA A 60 -7.67 -5.83 -2.80
N THR A 61 -7.85 -5.26 -4.01
CA THR A 61 -9.04 -4.48 -4.36
C THR A 61 -9.54 -4.88 -5.76
N ALA A 62 -10.51 -5.78 -5.82
CA ALA A 62 -11.09 -6.17 -7.10
C ALA A 62 -12.60 -6.44 -6.96
N THR A 63 -13.41 -5.64 -7.65
CA THR A 63 -14.83 -5.91 -7.85
C THR A 63 -15.05 -7.14 -8.72
N ASP A 64 -16.28 -7.67 -8.79
CA ASP A 64 -16.59 -8.83 -9.63
C ASP A 64 -16.25 -8.59 -11.11
N LYS A 65 -16.48 -7.36 -11.59
CA LYS A 65 -16.15 -6.95 -12.94
C LYS A 65 -14.64 -6.95 -13.20
N VAL A 66 -13.87 -6.38 -12.27
CA VAL A 66 -12.40 -6.35 -12.34
C VAL A 66 -11.83 -7.77 -12.32
N ARG A 67 -12.32 -8.65 -11.44
CA ARG A 67 -11.88 -10.06 -11.38
C ARG A 67 -12.13 -10.81 -12.68
N THR A 68 -13.31 -10.63 -13.25
CA THR A 68 -13.64 -11.24 -14.55
C THR A 68 -12.69 -10.77 -15.64
N ASP A 69 -12.35 -9.49 -15.65
CA ASP A 69 -11.43 -8.91 -16.63
C ASP A 69 -9.98 -9.41 -16.43
N ILE A 70 -9.52 -9.49 -15.18
CA ILE A 70 -8.22 -10.11 -14.83
C ILE A 70 -8.12 -11.52 -15.38
N LYS A 71 -9.12 -12.38 -15.11
CA LYS A 71 -9.13 -13.76 -15.58
C LYS A 71 -9.08 -13.87 -17.09
N LYS A 72 -9.86 -13.05 -17.80
CA LYS A 72 -9.89 -13.00 -19.26
C LYS A 72 -8.54 -12.53 -19.81
N SER A 73 -8.01 -11.43 -19.30
CA SER A 73 -6.78 -10.82 -19.79
C SER A 73 -5.55 -11.69 -19.56
N LEU A 74 -5.53 -12.46 -18.47
CA LEU A 74 -4.46 -13.41 -18.17
C LEU A 74 -4.67 -14.80 -18.77
N GLY A 75 -5.85 -15.08 -19.34
CA GLY A 75 -6.20 -16.39 -19.90
C GLY A 75 -6.28 -17.49 -18.82
N ILE A 76 -6.81 -17.15 -17.64
CA ILE A 76 -6.97 -18.06 -16.49
C ILE A 76 -8.44 -18.12 -16.05
N THR A 77 -9.35 -18.27 -17.02
CA THR A 77 -10.82 -18.25 -16.78
C THR A 77 -11.28 -19.30 -15.78
N ASP A 78 -10.63 -20.45 -15.76
CA ASP A 78 -10.95 -21.58 -14.89
C ASP A 78 -10.19 -21.55 -13.55
N ALA A 79 -9.43 -20.47 -13.28
CA ALA A 79 -8.66 -20.35 -12.05
C ALA A 79 -9.57 -20.33 -10.81
N ARG A 80 -9.14 -21.08 -9.79
CA ARG A 80 -9.79 -21.07 -8.49
C ARG A 80 -9.63 -19.69 -7.85
N GLU A 81 -10.72 -19.16 -7.29
CA GLU A 81 -10.70 -17.89 -6.55
C GLU A 81 -10.66 -18.13 -5.04
N PHE A 82 -9.80 -17.39 -4.38
CA PHE A 82 -9.77 -17.29 -2.93
C PHE A 82 -10.10 -15.85 -2.55
N ARG A 83 -11.11 -15.67 -1.71
CA ARG A 83 -11.60 -14.34 -1.31
C ARG A 83 -11.65 -14.26 0.20
N SER A 84 -11.17 -13.15 0.73
CA SER A 84 -11.40 -12.75 2.11
C SER A 84 -12.42 -11.62 2.19
N SER A 85 -13.06 -11.45 3.33
CA SER A 85 -13.94 -10.31 3.57
C SER A 85 -13.11 -9.03 3.70
N PHE A 86 -13.64 -7.92 3.16
CA PHE A 86 -13.10 -6.58 3.43
C PHE A 86 -13.42 -6.10 4.86
N ASN A 87 -14.35 -6.77 5.54
CA ASN A 87 -14.66 -6.44 6.92
C ASN A 87 -13.50 -6.85 7.84
N ARG A 88 -12.96 -5.88 8.56
CA ARG A 88 -11.88 -6.05 9.53
C ARG A 88 -12.43 -5.73 10.92
N PRO A 89 -13.09 -6.69 11.60
CA PRO A 89 -13.83 -6.45 12.85
C PRO A 89 -12.95 -5.99 14.02
N ASN A 90 -11.65 -6.15 13.86
CA ASN A 90 -10.62 -5.73 14.80
C ASN A 90 -10.15 -4.28 14.60
N LEU A 91 -10.64 -3.56 13.57
CA LEU A 91 -10.37 -2.14 13.38
C LEU A 91 -11.51 -1.30 13.95
N TYR A 92 -11.15 -0.27 14.69
CA TYR A 92 -12.08 0.77 15.09
C TYR A 92 -12.05 1.90 14.06
N TYR A 93 -13.21 2.27 13.55
CA TYR A 93 -13.38 3.36 12.58
C TYR A 93 -14.10 4.52 13.23
N GLU A 94 -13.56 5.71 13.09
CA GLU A 94 -14.16 6.94 13.60
C GLU A 94 -14.12 8.03 12.52
N VAL A 95 -15.23 8.73 12.35
CA VAL A 95 -15.33 9.89 11.47
C VAL A 95 -15.56 11.14 12.33
N ARG A 96 -14.68 12.11 12.20
CA ARG A 96 -14.76 13.39 12.90
C ARG A 96 -15.00 14.52 11.91
N GLN A 97 -15.83 15.48 12.29
CA GLN A 97 -16.00 16.69 11.50
C GLN A 97 -14.69 17.50 11.48
N LYS A 98 -14.25 17.90 10.30
CA LYS A 98 -13.06 18.72 10.12
C LYS A 98 -13.34 20.15 10.60
N THR A 99 -12.63 20.59 11.62
CA THR A 99 -12.74 21.93 12.21
C THR A 99 -11.48 22.74 11.96
N LYS A 100 -11.48 24.03 12.31
CA LYS A 100 -10.29 24.89 12.23
C LYS A 100 -9.15 24.41 13.13
N ASP A 101 -9.46 23.65 14.19
CA ASP A 101 -8.49 23.13 15.17
C ASP A 101 -8.04 21.70 14.89
N ILE A 102 -8.19 21.21 13.64
CA ILE A 102 -7.90 19.81 13.29
C ILE A 102 -6.45 19.42 13.62
N ASP A 103 -5.48 20.28 13.35
CA ASP A 103 -4.07 20.00 13.62
C ASP A 103 -3.84 19.78 15.12
N ARG A 104 -4.49 20.60 15.99
CA ARG A 104 -4.45 20.42 17.44
C ARG A 104 -5.09 19.12 17.90
N GLN A 105 -6.19 18.70 17.26
CA GLN A 105 -6.85 17.44 17.58
C GLN A 105 -5.95 16.26 17.21
N ILE A 106 -5.28 16.30 16.05
CA ILE A 106 -4.33 15.27 15.61
C ILE A 106 -3.15 15.19 16.59
N ILE A 107 -2.56 16.33 16.97
CA ILE A 107 -1.47 16.37 17.97
C ILE A 107 -1.92 15.73 19.28
N LYS A 108 -3.09 16.10 19.79
CA LYS A 108 -3.63 15.52 21.03
C LYS A 108 -3.83 14.01 20.92
N PHE A 109 -4.36 13.54 19.81
CA PHE A 109 -4.56 12.12 19.55
C PHE A 109 -3.22 11.36 19.52
N ILE A 110 -2.23 11.88 18.79
CA ILE A 110 -0.90 11.24 18.69
C ILE A 110 -0.22 11.21 20.06
N LYS A 111 -0.25 12.32 20.81
CA LYS A 111 0.32 12.38 22.18
C LYS A 111 -0.36 11.40 23.14
N HIS A 112 -1.67 11.19 23.00
CA HIS A 112 -2.38 10.16 23.78
C HIS A 112 -1.97 8.74 23.40
N ASN A 113 -1.48 8.56 22.18
CA ASN A 113 -0.97 7.29 21.64
C ASN A 113 0.58 7.28 21.53
N ALA A 114 1.28 8.03 22.41
CA ALA A 114 2.73 8.09 22.39
C ALA A 114 3.36 6.69 22.44
N GLY A 115 4.45 6.49 21.69
CA GLY A 115 5.12 5.20 21.55
C GLY A 115 4.44 4.21 20.60
N LYS A 116 3.38 4.63 19.92
CA LYS A 116 2.72 3.81 18.88
C LYS A 116 3.02 4.38 17.50
N SER A 117 3.33 3.49 16.56
CA SER A 117 3.53 3.87 15.16
C SER A 117 2.21 4.21 14.48
N GLY A 118 2.21 5.27 13.68
CA GLY A 118 1.04 5.70 12.95
C GLY A 118 1.32 6.42 11.63
N ILE A 119 0.28 6.56 10.82
CA ILE A 119 0.36 7.24 9.53
C ILE A 119 -0.74 8.30 9.47
N VAL A 120 -0.40 9.48 8.93
CA VAL A 120 -1.36 10.56 8.64
C VAL A 120 -1.36 10.82 7.14
N TYR A 121 -2.45 10.51 6.46
CA TYR A 121 -2.58 10.75 5.03
C TYR A 121 -3.15 12.14 4.73
N CYS A 122 -2.50 12.85 3.82
CA CYS A 122 -2.92 14.13 3.26
C CYS A 122 -2.95 14.08 1.74
N ILE A 123 -3.84 14.84 1.10
CA ILE A 123 -3.96 14.87 -0.37
C ILE A 123 -2.77 15.59 -1.02
N SER A 124 -2.24 16.66 -0.43
CA SER A 124 -1.21 17.50 -1.04
C SER A 124 0.15 17.37 -0.36
N ARG A 125 1.22 17.41 -1.19
CA ARG A 125 2.61 17.42 -0.71
C ARG A 125 2.87 18.57 0.27
N LYS A 126 2.37 19.76 -0.05
CA LYS A 126 2.48 20.96 0.80
C LYS A 126 1.90 20.70 2.19
N LYS A 127 0.69 20.10 2.28
CA LYS A 127 0.06 19.80 3.58
C LYS A 127 0.82 18.72 4.34
N VAL A 128 1.42 17.75 3.65
CA VAL A 128 2.30 16.74 4.26
C VAL A 128 3.47 17.40 4.97
N GLU A 129 4.18 18.31 4.28
CA GLU A 129 5.34 19.02 4.84
C GLU A 129 4.93 19.94 6.00
N GLU A 130 3.87 20.74 5.83
CA GLU A 130 3.34 21.63 6.87
C GLU A 130 2.96 20.86 8.14
N LEU A 131 2.18 19.79 8.00
CA LEU A 131 1.72 19.01 9.14
C LEU A 131 2.88 18.26 9.82
N ALA A 132 3.82 17.71 9.05
CA ALA A 132 5.01 17.07 9.62
C ALA A 132 5.83 18.08 10.46
N ALA A 133 6.04 19.29 9.95
CA ALA A 133 6.72 20.36 10.70
C ALA A 133 5.96 20.75 11.98
N VAL A 134 4.63 20.84 11.92
CA VAL A 134 3.79 21.13 13.10
C VAL A 134 3.90 20.01 14.14
N LEU A 135 3.90 18.74 13.72
CA LEU A 135 4.07 17.60 14.62
C LEU A 135 5.45 17.61 15.28
N GLN A 136 6.52 17.87 14.52
CA GLN A 136 7.90 17.99 15.02
C GLN A 136 8.03 19.14 16.03
N ALA A 137 7.45 20.29 15.75
CA ALA A 137 7.44 21.43 16.67
C ALA A 137 6.70 21.14 18.00
N ASN A 138 5.87 20.10 18.02
CA ASN A 138 5.18 19.58 19.20
C ASN A 138 5.85 18.35 19.82
N GLU A 139 7.15 18.13 19.53
CA GLU A 139 7.97 17.03 20.07
C GLU A 139 7.49 15.63 19.67
N ILE A 140 6.78 15.51 18.54
CA ILE A 140 6.40 14.23 17.96
C ILE A 140 7.47 13.84 16.93
N LYS A 141 8.02 12.63 17.03
CA LYS A 141 8.95 12.06 16.04
C LYS A 141 8.20 11.75 14.75
N ALA A 142 7.99 12.77 13.92
CA ALA A 142 7.28 12.67 12.67
C ALA A 142 8.18 13.00 11.48
N ALA A 143 7.89 12.43 10.30
CA ALA A 143 8.56 12.79 9.05
C ALA A 143 7.56 12.85 7.88
N PRO A 144 7.82 13.74 6.88
CA PRO A 144 7.05 13.80 5.67
C PRO A 144 7.45 12.69 4.69
N TYR A 145 6.49 12.17 3.91
CA TYR A 145 6.75 11.23 2.83
C TYR A 145 5.84 11.47 1.63
N HIS A 146 6.42 11.79 0.47
CA HIS A 146 5.69 11.96 -0.78
C HIS A 146 6.62 11.81 -1.99
N ALA A 147 6.05 11.60 -3.16
CA ALA A 147 6.79 11.35 -4.40
C ALA A 147 7.67 12.53 -4.87
N GLY A 148 7.50 13.73 -4.30
CA GLY A 148 8.35 14.90 -4.59
C GLY A 148 9.68 14.91 -3.85
N LEU A 149 9.87 14.08 -2.83
CA LEU A 149 11.15 13.91 -2.15
C LEU A 149 12.09 13.10 -3.04
N ASP A 150 13.39 13.34 -2.90
CA ASP A 150 14.41 12.53 -3.56
C ASP A 150 14.41 11.07 -3.06
N SER A 151 14.99 10.17 -3.83
CA SER A 151 14.98 8.74 -3.53
C SER A 151 15.70 8.39 -2.23
N ALA A 152 16.81 9.07 -1.93
CA ALA A 152 17.61 8.81 -0.73
C ALA A 152 16.83 9.21 0.53
N THR A 153 16.23 10.40 0.54
CA THR A 153 15.35 10.87 1.64
C THR A 153 14.17 9.95 1.85
N ARG A 154 13.52 9.47 0.78
CA ARG A 154 12.40 8.52 0.91
C ARG A 154 12.84 7.20 1.53
N SER A 155 13.96 6.64 1.06
CA SER A 155 14.50 5.39 1.60
C SER A 155 14.87 5.56 3.07
N GLN A 156 15.56 6.63 3.42
CA GLN A 156 15.96 6.92 4.80
C GLN A 156 14.74 7.08 5.72
N THR A 157 13.72 7.82 5.30
CA THR A 157 12.47 8.01 6.07
C THR A 157 11.75 6.68 6.30
N GLN A 158 11.72 5.82 5.29
CA GLN A 158 11.13 4.49 5.39
C GLN A 158 11.91 3.62 6.38
N ASP A 159 13.23 3.59 6.29
CA ASP A 159 14.09 2.84 7.21
C ASP A 159 13.96 3.36 8.65
N ASP A 160 13.90 4.66 8.84
CA ASP A 160 13.72 5.28 10.16
C ASP A 160 12.36 4.92 10.78
N PHE A 161 11.31 4.79 9.96
CA PHE A 161 10.00 4.35 10.42
C PHE A 161 9.99 2.86 10.76
N LEU A 162 10.61 2.01 9.94
CA LEU A 162 10.74 0.58 10.20
C LEU A 162 11.55 0.29 11.46
N MET A 163 12.60 1.10 11.71
CA MET A 163 13.49 0.97 12.87
C MET A 163 12.99 1.75 14.11
N GLU A 164 11.75 2.25 14.10
CA GLU A 164 11.13 2.97 15.24
C GLU A 164 11.87 4.24 15.67
N ARG A 165 12.69 4.82 14.77
CA ARG A 165 13.30 6.15 14.97
C ARG A 165 12.31 7.28 14.75
N ILE A 166 11.28 7.00 13.93
CA ILE A 166 10.14 7.87 13.66
C ILE A 166 8.88 7.12 14.08
N ASP A 167 8.02 7.78 14.84
CA ASP A 167 6.75 7.21 15.31
C ASP A 167 5.60 7.47 14.32
N VAL A 168 5.65 8.59 13.60
CA VAL A 168 4.55 9.02 12.72
C VAL A 168 5.07 9.41 11.34
N ILE A 169 4.50 8.83 10.31
CA ILE A 169 4.68 9.28 8.93
C ILE A 169 3.49 10.16 8.53
N VAL A 170 3.78 11.35 8.02
CA VAL A 170 2.79 12.18 7.33
C VAL A 170 3.00 12.01 5.83
N ALA A 171 2.01 11.47 5.11
CA ALA A 171 2.24 11.03 3.74
C ALA A 171 1.11 11.39 2.78
N THR A 172 1.43 11.37 1.48
CA THR A 172 0.43 11.18 0.44
C THR A 172 0.25 9.67 0.20
N ILE A 173 -0.69 9.28 -0.68
CA ILE A 173 -0.95 7.88 -1.10
C ILE A 173 0.32 7.15 -1.60
N ALA A 174 1.42 7.87 -1.84
CA ALA A 174 2.70 7.28 -2.24
C ALA A 174 3.36 6.41 -1.16
N PHE A 175 2.90 6.51 0.10
CA PHE A 175 3.38 5.69 1.22
C PHE A 175 2.39 4.54 1.49
N GLY A 176 2.89 3.35 1.72
CA GLY A 176 2.08 2.19 2.10
C GLY A 176 2.26 0.97 1.18
N MET A 177 2.44 1.17 -0.12
CA MET A 177 2.68 0.07 -1.05
C MET A 177 4.08 -0.53 -0.82
N GLY A 178 4.12 -1.85 -0.57
CA GLY A 178 5.38 -2.58 -0.38
C GLY A 178 6.08 -2.34 0.96
N ILE A 179 5.41 -1.73 1.92
CA ILE A 179 5.93 -1.55 3.28
C ILE A 179 5.38 -2.65 4.17
N ASP A 180 6.27 -3.36 4.86
CA ASP A 180 5.92 -4.36 5.87
C ASP A 180 6.32 -3.86 7.26
N LYS A 181 5.39 -3.21 7.95
CA LYS A 181 5.54 -2.79 9.35
C LYS A 181 4.37 -3.32 10.17
N PRO A 182 4.62 -4.32 11.02
CA PRO A 182 3.54 -5.08 11.69
C PRO A 182 2.90 -4.36 12.88
N ASP A 183 3.35 -3.17 13.22
CA ASP A 183 2.95 -2.45 14.45
C ASP A 183 2.34 -1.07 14.19
N VAL A 184 1.86 -0.79 12.99
CA VAL A 184 1.08 0.42 12.72
C VAL A 184 -0.24 0.34 13.46
N ARG A 185 -0.44 1.22 14.46
CA ARG A 185 -1.58 1.18 15.39
C ARG A 185 -2.69 2.17 15.06
N PHE A 186 -2.41 3.19 14.27
CA PHE A 186 -3.44 4.12 13.80
C PHE A 186 -3.11 4.66 12.41
N VAL A 187 -4.17 4.93 11.67
CA VAL A 187 -4.14 5.69 10.42
C VAL A 187 -5.13 6.84 10.56
N ILE A 188 -4.68 8.04 10.26
CA ILE A 188 -5.51 9.25 10.25
C ILE A 188 -5.60 9.74 8.81
N HIS A 189 -6.80 9.88 8.29
CA HIS A 189 -7.05 10.56 7.04
C HIS A 189 -7.34 12.04 7.33
N TYR A 190 -6.36 12.90 7.08
CA TYR A 190 -6.54 14.35 7.17
C TYR A 190 -7.57 14.85 6.17
N ASP A 191 -7.56 14.24 4.99
CA ASP A 191 -8.52 14.43 3.92
C ASP A 191 -9.17 13.08 3.58
N ILE A 192 -10.45 13.10 3.20
CA ILE A 192 -11.18 11.89 2.82
C ILE A 192 -10.57 11.34 1.51
N PRO A 193 -10.24 10.04 1.45
CA PRO A 193 -9.77 9.39 0.23
C PRO A 193 -10.77 9.53 -0.92
N LYS A 194 -10.26 9.58 -2.16
CA LYS A 194 -11.10 9.80 -3.34
C LYS A 194 -12.02 8.61 -3.68
N SER A 195 -11.66 7.42 -3.22
CA SER A 195 -12.41 6.20 -3.46
C SER A 195 -12.33 5.26 -2.26
N LEU A 196 -13.24 4.30 -2.21
CA LEU A 196 -13.25 3.26 -1.18
C LEU A 196 -12.03 2.34 -1.30
N GLU A 197 -11.59 2.05 -2.52
CA GLU A 197 -10.39 1.27 -2.81
C GLU A 197 -9.15 1.97 -2.27
N GLY A 198 -9.01 3.29 -2.52
CA GLY A 198 -7.95 4.11 -1.94
C GLY A 198 -7.95 4.07 -0.42
N TYR A 199 -9.12 4.15 0.19
CA TYR A 199 -9.26 4.03 1.64
C TYR A 199 -8.76 2.66 2.16
N TYR A 200 -9.14 1.56 1.51
CA TYR A 200 -8.65 0.23 1.89
C TYR A 200 -7.14 0.11 1.73
N GLN A 201 -6.58 0.65 0.66
CA GLN A 201 -5.14 0.65 0.40
C GLN A 201 -4.37 1.44 1.47
N GLU A 202 -4.88 2.63 1.85
CA GLU A 202 -4.28 3.47 2.88
C GLU A 202 -4.41 2.86 4.29
N THR A 203 -5.44 2.04 4.54
CA THR A 203 -5.62 1.33 5.83
C THR A 203 -4.98 -0.06 5.85
N CYS A 204 -4.39 -0.52 4.76
CA CYS A 204 -3.81 -1.85 4.64
C CYS A 204 -2.72 -2.12 5.70
N LEU A 205 -1.92 -1.11 6.02
CA LEU A 205 -0.85 -1.18 7.01
C LEU A 205 -1.34 -1.26 8.47
N LEU A 206 -2.61 -0.98 8.74
CA LEU A 206 -3.16 -1.15 10.10
C LEU A 206 -3.10 -2.61 10.52
N TYR A 207 -2.21 -2.91 11.44
CA TYR A 207 -2.03 -4.25 11.98
C TYR A 207 -2.79 -4.41 13.29
N THR A 208 -3.55 -5.49 13.39
CA THR A 208 -4.49 -5.67 14.49
C THR A 208 -4.41 -7.05 15.11
N SER A 209 -3.59 -7.94 14.57
CA SER A 209 -3.23 -9.18 15.26
C SER A 209 -2.04 -8.90 16.17
N PRO A 210 -2.02 -9.49 17.39
CA PRO A 210 -0.82 -9.43 18.21
C PRO A 210 0.32 -10.05 17.41
N SER A 211 1.40 -9.28 17.23
CA SER A 211 2.62 -9.77 16.60
C SER A 211 3.07 -11.04 17.33
N PRO A 212 3.70 -12.00 16.65
CA PRO A 212 4.39 -13.10 17.35
C PRO A 212 5.37 -12.61 18.42
N ARG A 213 5.85 -11.36 18.33
CA ARG A 213 6.66 -10.69 19.35
C ARG A 213 5.84 -10.30 20.58
N ASP A 214 4.58 -9.91 20.42
CA ASP A 214 3.69 -9.52 21.53
C ASP A 214 3.32 -10.74 22.41
N LYS A 215 3.35 -11.95 21.85
CA LYS A 215 3.11 -13.22 22.59
C LYS A 215 4.30 -13.66 23.45
N ARG A 216 5.46 -13.01 23.35
CA ARG A 216 6.64 -13.34 24.19
C ARG A 216 6.74 -12.51 25.46
N GLN A 217 5.80 -11.58 25.69
CA GLN A 217 5.76 -10.70 26.86
C GLN A 217 4.59 -10.98 27.82
N SER A 218 3.87 -12.09 27.62
CA SER A 218 2.83 -12.57 28.54
C SER A 218 3.24 -13.88 29.20
#